data_b0e6cd75d4b8a7a2b6866e595ce6d82c
#
_entry.id   b0e6cd75d4b8a7a2b6866e595ce6d82c
#
_cell.length_a   1.000
_cell.length_b   1.000
_cell.length_c   1.000
_cell.angle_alpha   90.00
_cell.angle_beta   90.00
_cell.angle_gamma   90.00
#
_symmetry.space_group_name_H-M   'P 1'
#
loop_
_entity.id
_entity.type
_entity.pdbx_description
1 polymer ?
#
loop_
_entity_poly.entity_id
_entity_poly.type
_entity_poly.pdbx_seq_one_letter_code
_entity_poly.pdbx_strand_id
1 'polypeptide(L)'
;MRIRITQKTIAKALPVAVELLKGNSLENQLAELGKGAVYELINQIPFAGPPGEDGEHVLVQVEEPIQGQNRWFIPSAAAQIEGNEPDNNPKDSPDDGITPPSPDFGPTIQLPGISRPVGIYEPVYFEPARCNFTWSEFTKGGTRIPVNATITQRLVKLARYMDGVRKHLGDRPIRINSGYRDPATNRRVGGARSSRHMSGDAVDFWVEGMAVVDVFYKLKTYHLNGGLAVGNGFVHLDLRPGPPARWLYPGGPQVDLW
;
A
#
# COMPACT_ATOMS: atom_id res chain seq x y z
N MET A 1 -0.86 -10.66 -24.42
CA MET A 1 -1.99 -9.72 -24.17
C MET A 1 -1.55 -8.35 -24.67
N ARG A 2 -2.44 -7.58 -25.27
CA ARG A 2 -2.11 -6.24 -25.79
C ARG A 2 -3.13 -5.23 -25.32
N ILE A 3 -2.73 -3.96 -25.22
CA ILE A 3 -3.65 -2.84 -25.07
C ILE A 3 -3.59 -1.98 -26.33
N ARG A 4 -4.75 -1.70 -26.91
CA ARG A 4 -4.91 -0.78 -28.04
C ARG A 4 -5.52 0.52 -27.55
N ILE A 5 -4.91 1.63 -27.90
CA ILE A 5 -5.43 2.97 -27.58
C ILE A 5 -6.47 3.35 -28.63
N THR A 6 -7.73 3.50 -28.20
CA THR A 6 -8.88 3.76 -29.08
C THR A 6 -9.08 5.24 -29.36
N GLN A 7 -8.57 6.11 -28.47
CA GLN A 7 -8.54 7.56 -28.66
C GLN A 7 -7.29 8.16 -28.02
N LYS A 8 -6.83 9.34 -28.52
CA LYS A 8 -5.69 10.03 -27.90
C LYS A 8 -5.99 10.30 -26.42
N THR A 9 -5.08 9.93 -25.54
CA THR A 9 -5.26 10.06 -24.10
C THR A 9 -3.93 10.32 -23.38
N ILE A 10 -3.99 10.62 -22.10
CA ILE A 10 -2.82 10.76 -21.23
C ILE A 10 -2.82 9.59 -20.24
N ALA A 11 -1.78 8.78 -20.28
CA ALA A 11 -1.52 7.76 -19.27
C ALA A 11 -0.80 8.39 -18.07
N LYS A 12 -1.06 7.87 -16.88
CA LYS A 12 -0.47 8.34 -15.62
C LYS A 12 0.30 7.21 -14.96
N ALA A 13 1.49 7.51 -14.45
CA ALA A 13 2.22 6.56 -13.61
C ALA A 13 1.75 6.58 -12.14
N LEU A 14 0.93 7.57 -11.75
CA LEU A 14 0.35 7.71 -10.41
C LEU A 14 -1.18 7.83 -10.49
N PRO A 15 -1.92 7.29 -9.51
CA PRO A 15 -3.39 7.34 -9.48
C PRO A 15 -3.91 8.68 -8.94
N VAL A 16 -3.47 9.78 -9.54
CA VAL A 16 -3.87 11.15 -9.18
C VAL A 16 -4.37 11.89 -10.43
N ALA A 17 -5.10 12.98 -10.24
CA ALA A 17 -5.57 13.79 -11.36
C ALA A 17 -4.40 14.37 -12.18
N VAL A 18 -4.58 14.46 -13.50
CA VAL A 18 -3.54 14.95 -14.43
C VAL A 18 -3.07 16.36 -14.05
N GLU A 19 -4.00 17.21 -13.61
CA GLU A 19 -3.72 18.60 -13.23
C GLU A 19 -2.72 18.71 -12.08
N LEU A 20 -2.70 17.72 -11.16
CA LEU A 20 -1.75 17.68 -10.05
C LEU A 20 -0.33 17.28 -10.48
N LEU A 21 -0.17 16.69 -11.65
CA LEU A 21 1.13 16.29 -12.20
C LEU A 21 1.71 17.34 -13.13
N LYS A 22 0.85 18.13 -13.81
CA LYS A 22 1.30 19.19 -14.73
C LYS A 22 1.95 20.35 -13.98
N GLY A 23 3.02 20.88 -14.56
CA GLY A 23 3.74 22.03 -14.00
C GLY A 23 4.58 21.74 -12.74
N ASN A 24 4.72 20.48 -12.36
CA ASN A 24 5.53 20.03 -11.23
C ASN A 24 6.70 19.16 -11.72
N SER A 25 7.65 18.86 -10.84
CA SER A 25 8.74 17.90 -11.11
C SER A 25 8.27 16.46 -11.40
N LEU A 26 6.95 16.23 -11.43
CA LEU A 26 6.30 14.94 -11.68
C LEU A 26 5.75 14.82 -13.12
N GLU A 27 6.05 15.76 -14.02
CA GLU A 27 5.60 15.67 -15.43
C GLU A 27 6.06 14.40 -16.15
N ASN A 28 7.20 13.82 -15.77
CA ASN A 28 7.67 12.54 -16.26
C ASN A 28 6.76 11.34 -15.87
N GLN A 29 5.77 11.55 -15.01
CA GLN A 29 4.74 10.59 -14.67
C GLN A 29 3.53 10.65 -15.62
N LEU A 30 3.58 11.47 -16.65
CA LEU A 30 2.56 11.59 -17.70
C LEU A 30 3.13 11.13 -19.04
N ALA A 31 2.34 10.35 -19.78
CA ALA A 31 2.66 9.98 -21.16
C ALA A 31 1.46 10.21 -22.08
N GLU A 32 1.66 10.92 -23.18
CA GLU A 32 0.65 11.00 -24.24
C GLU A 32 0.63 9.73 -25.08
N LEU A 33 -0.53 9.09 -25.18
CA LEU A 33 -0.75 7.90 -25.98
C LEU A 33 -1.60 8.24 -27.20
N GLY A 34 -1.06 8.00 -28.39
CA GLY A 34 -1.74 8.26 -29.65
C GLY A 34 -2.84 7.25 -29.95
N LYS A 35 -3.94 7.69 -30.60
CA LYS A 35 -4.96 6.76 -31.10
C LYS A 35 -4.32 5.74 -32.06
N GLY A 36 -4.65 4.47 -31.87
CA GLY A 36 -4.16 3.34 -32.67
C GLY A 36 -2.84 2.76 -32.16
N ALA A 37 -2.18 3.38 -31.17
CA ALA A 37 -1.01 2.78 -30.55
C ALA A 37 -1.36 1.45 -29.86
N VAL A 38 -0.44 0.49 -29.96
CA VAL A 38 -0.59 -0.85 -29.39
C VAL A 38 0.65 -1.14 -28.55
N TYR A 39 0.45 -1.61 -27.33
CA TYR A 39 1.51 -1.98 -26.42
C TYR A 39 1.35 -3.43 -25.99
N GLU A 40 2.44 -4.18 -25.98
CA GLU A 40 2.46 -5.52 -25.40
C GLU A 40 2.38 -5.42 -23.87
N LEU A 41 1.52 -6.23 -23.28
CA LEU A 41 1.33 -6.26 -21.84
C LEU A 41 1.97 -7.49 -21.22
N ILE A 42 2.74 -7.27 -20.17
CA ILE A 42 3.15 -8.34 -19.25
C ILE A 42 1.93 -8.76 -18.43
N ASN A 43 1.15 -7.77 -17.95
CA ASN A 43 0.01 -8.03 -17.08
C ASN A 43 -1.01 -6.89 -17.12
N GLN A 44 -2.29 -7.24 -16.91
CA GLN A 44 -3.32 -6.31 -16.49
C GLN A 44 -3.46 -6.43 -14.98
N ILE A 45 -3.18 -5.35 -14.28
CA ILE A 45 -3.19 -5.34 -12.82
C ILE A 45 -4.59 -4.94 -12.36
N PRO A 46 -5.31 -5.77 -11.57
CA PRO A 46 -6.58 -5.36 -10.99
C PRO A 46 -6.40 -4.09 -10.15
N PHE A 47 -7.11 -3.04 -10.50
CA PHE A 47 -7.08 -1.78 -9.78
C PHE A 47 -8.44 -1.52 -9.11
N ALA A 48 -8.46 -1.52 -7.77
CA ALA A 48 -9.63 -1.23 -6.95
C ALA A 48 -9.53 0.17 -6.30
N GLY A 49 -9.02 1.15 -7.04
CA GLY A 49 -9.01 2.54 -6.60
C GLY A 49 -10.34 3.22 -6.83
N PRO A 50 -10.65 4.33 -6.12
CA PRO A 50 -11.79 5.15 -6.46
C PRO A 50 -11.64 5.64 -7.90
N PRO A 51 -12.73 5.77 -8.68
CA PRO A 51 -12.67 6.48 -9.95
C PRO A 51 -12.08 7.86 -9.67
N GLY A 52 -10.97 8.18 -10.33
CA GLY A 52 -10.42 9.53 -10.28
C GLY A 52 -11.43 10.51 -10.90
N GLU A 53 -11.21 11.81 -10.72
CA GLU A 53 -12.02 12.84 -11.37
C GLU A 53 -12.06 12.69 -12.90
N ASP A 54 -11.11 11.93 -13.48
CA ASP A 54 -10.99 11.63 -14.91
C ASP A 54 -11.70 10.32 -15.34
N GLY A 55 -12.51 9.69 -14.49
CA GLY A 55 -13.22 8.43 -14.77
C GLY A 55 -12.45 7.16 -14.41
N GLU A 56 -12.97 6.00 -14.84
CA GLU A 56 -12.36 4.70 -14.58
C GLU A 56 -11.06 4.52 -15.38
N HIS A 57 -10.07 3.89 -14.76
CA HIS A 57 -8.79 3.58 -15.35
C HIS A 57 -8.50 2.08 -15.29
N VAL A 58 -7.76 1.59 -16.28
CA VAL A 58 -7.10 0.30 -16.21
C VAL A 58 -5.63 0.51 -15.84
N LEU A 59 -5.14 -0.26 -14.88
CA LEU A 59 -3.72 -0.31 -14.57
C LEU A 59 -3.08 -1.43 -15.38
N VAL A 60 -2.08 -1.10 -16.18
CA VAL A 60 -1.37 -2.06 -17.02
C VAL A 60 0.12 -2.01 -16.78
N GLN A 61 0.78 -3.16 -16.97
CA GLN A 61 2.22 -3.25 -17.04
C GLN A 61 2.62 -3.59 -18.48
N VAL A 62 3.32 -2.66 -19.14
CA VAL A 62 3.81 -2.82 -20.50
C VAL A 62 5.17 -3.50 -20.52
N GLU A 63 5.46 -4.26 -21.57
CA GLU A 63 6.71 -4.98 -21.74
C GLU A 63 7.87 -4.02 -21.98
N GLU A 64 7.67 -3.05 -22.87
CA GLU A 64 8.64 -2.00 -23.12
C GLU A 64 8.28 -0.70 -22.38
N PRO A 65 9.20 -0.14 -21.57
CA PRO A 65 8.91 1.07 -20.81
C PRO A 65 8.54 2.26 -21.70
N ILE A 66 7.47 2.98 -21.34
CA ILE A 66 7.10 4.27 -21.94
C ILE A 66 7.72 5.34 -21.04
N GLN A 67 8.59 6.20 -21.58
CA GLN A 67 9.31 7.24 -20.83
C GLN A 67 10.03 6.71 -19.57
N GLY A 68 10.59 5.48 -19.66
CA GLY A 68 11.26 4.84 -18.54
C GLY A 68 10.35 4.22 -17.47
N GLN A 69 9.02 4.29 -17.65
CA GLN A 69 8.02 3.68 -16.76
C GLN A 69 7.34 2.50 -17.47
N ASN A 70 7.16 1.39 -16.77
CA ASN A 70 6.50 0.21 -17.32
C ASN A 70 5.09 -0.04 -16.78
N ARG A 71 4.57 0.84 -15.92
CA ARG A 71 3.22 0.75 -15.35
C ARG A 71 2.47 2.05 -15.53
N TRP A 72 1.24 1.94 -16.00
CA TRP A 72 0.43 3.09 -16.39
C TRP A 72 -1.04 2.92 -16.04
N PHE A 73 -1.64 3.97 -15.51
CA PHE A 73 -3.09 4.14 -15.42
C PHE A 73 -3.58 4.76 -16.73
N ILE A 74 -4.36 4.01 -17.50
CA ILE A 74 -4.92 4.44 -18.78
C ILE A 74 -6.43 4.54 -18.62
N PRO A 75 -7.08 5.66 -19.02
CA PRO A 75 -8.53 5.77 -18.96
C PRO A 75 -9.20 4.62 -19.70
N SER A 76 -10.13 3.91 -19.05
CA SER A 76 -10.81 2.73 -19.62
C SER A 76 -11.54 3.05 -20.91
N ALA A 77 -12.12 4.26 -21.02
CA ALA A 77 -12.78 4.72 -22.22
C ALA A 77 -11.85 4.91 -23.43
N ALA A 78 -10.53 5.02 -23.18
CA ALA A 78 -9.52 5.25 -24.23
C ALA A 78 -8.71 4.00 -24.56
N ALA A 79 -9.04 2.84 -23.99
CA ALA A 79 -8.24 1.63 -24.11
C ALA A 79 -9.12 0.39 -24.37
N GLN A 80 -8.63 -0.49 -25.24
CA GLN A 80 -9.19 -1.82 -25.45
C GLN A 80 -8.10 -2.86 -25.23
N ILE A 81 -8.35 -3.83 -24.35
CA ILE A 81 -7.44 -4.94 -24.14
C ILE A 81 -7.78 -6.04 -25.12
N GLU A 82 -6.80 -6.44 -25.93
CA GLU A 82 -6.90 -7.49 -26.94
C GLU A 82 -6.11 -8.73 -26.47
N GLY A 83 -6.72 -9.89 -26.59
CA GLY A 83 -6.09 -11.18 -26.30
C GLY A 83 -6.59 -11.81 -25.00
N ASN A 84 -7.04 -13.04 -25.18
CA ASN A 84 -7.74 -13.98 -24.31
C ASN A 84 -9.24 -13.72 -24.14
N GLU A 85 -10.00 -13.98 -25.22
CA GLU A 85 -11.30 -14.63 -25.00
C GLU A 85 -11.02 -16.04 -24.48
N PRO A 86 -11.73 -16.51 -23.43
CA PRO A 86 -11.66 -17.92 -23.08
C PRO A 86 -12.21 -18.73 -24.26
N ASP A 87 -11.38 -19.58 -24.86
CA ASP A 87 -11.78 -20.50 -25.90
C ASP A 87 -12.78 -21.49 -25.29
N ASN A 88 -14.08 -21.29 -25.56
CA ASN A 88 -15.17 -22.17 -25.20
C ASN A 88 -15.25 -23.34 -26.19
N ASN A 89 -14.17 -24.04 -26.48
CA ASN A 89 -14.21 -25.26 -27.24
C ASN A 89 -13.62 -26.43 -26.42
N PRO A 90 -14.45 -27.40 -25.98
CA PRO A 90 -13.94 -28.57 -25.28
C PRO A 90 -13.36 -29.56 -26.29
N LYS A 91 -12.07 -29.52 -26.52
CA LYS A 91 -11.32 -30.61 -27.15
C LYS A 91 -9.98 -30.82 -26.48
N ASP A 92 -9.93 -31.90 -25.73
CA ASP A 92 -8.82 -32.78 -25.40
C ASP A 92 -7.43 -32.32 -25.84
N SER A 93 -6.65 -31.83 -24.88
CA SER A 93 -5.20 -31.94 -24.85
C SER A 93 -4.74 -32.21 -23.42
N PRO A 94 -3.79 -33.09 -23.17
CA PRO A 94 -3.36 -33.44 -21.83
C PRO A 94 -2.79 -32.19 -21.13
N ASP A 95 -3.32 -31.97 -19.95
CA ASP A 95 -2.92 -30.96 -19.00
C ASP A 95 -1.45 -31.17 -18.56
N ASP A 96 -0.54 -30.53 -19.24
CA ASP A 96 0.83 -30.36 -18.75
C ASP A 96 0.88 -29.21 -17.75
N GLY A 97 0.11 -29.37 -16.67
CA GLY A 97 -0.12 -28.43 -15.57
C GLY A 97 1.14 -27.79 -14.99
N ILE A 98 1.70 -26.79 -15.68
CA ILE A 98 2.65 -25.87 -15.09
C ILE A 98 2.15 -24.44 -15.32
N THR A 99 1.01 -24.12 -14.71
CA THR A 99 0.75 -22.74 -14.28
C THR A 99 1.78 -22.48 -13.18
N PRO A 100 2.66 -21.48 -13.28
CA PRO A 100 3.54 -21.16 -12.17
C PRO A 100 2.64 -20.90 -10.95
N PRO A 101 2.92 -21.53 -9.79
CA PRO A 101 2.08 -21.38 -8.64
C PRO A 101 1.94 -19.87 -8.34
N SER A 102 0.72 -19.40 -8.23
CA SER A 102 0.41 -18.09 -7.65
C SER A 102 1.23 -17.97 -6.36
N PRO A 103 1.93 -16.88 -6.08
CA PRO A 103 2.74 -16.76 -4.87
C PRO A 103 1.90 -17.18 -3.68
N ASP A 104 2.34 -18.21 -2.94
CA ASP A 104 1.65 -18.64 -1.73
C ASP A 104 1.83 -17.56 -0.66
N PHE A 105 0.81 -16.75 -0.49
CA PHE A 105 0.76 -15.72 0.56
C PHE A 105 0.21 -16.26 1.89
N GLY A 106 0.20 -17.57 2.08
CA GLY A 106 -0.24 -18.24 3.30
C GLY A 106 -1.76 -18.21 3.51
N PRO A 107 -2.23 -18.46 4.76
CA PRO A 107 -3.65 -18.45 5.07
C PRO A 107 -4.34 -17.16 4.64
N THR A 108 -5.57 -17.27 4.16
CA THR A 108 -6.34 -16.11 3.69
C THR A 108 -7.25 -15.55 4.79
N ILE A 109 -7.44 -14.23 4.76
CA ILE A 109 -8.40 -13.51 5.60
C ILE A 109 -9.30 -12.63 4.73
N GLN A 110 -10.55 -12.45 5.16
CA GLN A 110 -11.44 -11.48 4.54
C GLN A 110 -11.37 -10.16 5.29
N LEU A 111 -10.97 -9.10 4.59
CA LEU A 111 -10.89 -7.75 5.15
C LEU A 111 -12.08 -6.91 4.65
N PRO A 112 -12.78 -6.19 5.54
CA PRO A 112 -13.85 -5.28 5.13
C PRO A 112 -13.37 -4.25 4.12
N GLY A 113 -14.11 -4.08 3.02
CA GLY A 113 -13.77 -3.15 1.94
C GLY A 113 -12.76 -3.67 0.92
N ILE A 114 -12.32 -4.92 1.05
CA ILE A 114 -11.57 -5.65 0.01
C ILE A 114 -12.47 -6.73 -0.57
N SER A 115 -12.65 -6.73 -1.88
CA SER A 115 -13.62 -7.58 -2.58
C SER A 115 -13.26 -9.07 -2.62
N ARG A 116 -11.98 -9.42 -2.36
CA ARG A 116 -11.48 -10.79 -2.33
C ARG A 116 -10.81 -11.12 -1.00
N PRO A 117 -10.68 -12.39 -0.62
CA PRO A 117 -9.76 -12.79 0.44
C PRO A 117 -8.32 -12.40 0.09
N VAL A 118 -7.53 -12.01 1.07
CA VAL A 118 -6.10 -11.71 0.93
C VAL A 118 -5.28 -12.68 1.76
N GLY A 119 -4.12 -13.07 1.25
CA GLY A 119 -3.17 -13.87 2.03
C GLY A 119 -2.55 -13.03 3.15
N ILE A 120 -2.34 -13.63 4.32
CA ILE A 120 -1.76 -12.86 5.45
C ILE A 120 -0.34 -12.35 5.15
N TYR A 121 0.43 -13.05 4.31
CA TYR A 121 1.77 -12.63 3.87
C TYR A 121 1.74 -11.83 2.57
N GLU A 122 0.53 -11.53 2.06
CA GLU A 122 0.38 -10.65 0.92
C GLU A 122 0.77 -9.22 1.30
N PRO A 123 1.54 -8.50 0.44
CA PRO A 123 1.81 -7.08 0.62
C PRO A 123 0.50 -6.29 0.76
N VAL A 124 0.47 -5.32 1.67
CA VAL A 124 -0.73 -4.50 1.91
C VAL A 124 -1.19 -3.76 0.65
N TYR A 125 -0.24 -3.44 -0.23
CA TYR A 125 -0.50 -2.90 -1.57
C TYR A 125 0.65 -3.27 -2.51
N PHE A 126 0.38 -3.16 -3.82
CA PHE A 126 1.36 -3.47 -4.86
C PHE A 126 1.78 -2.23 -5.67
N GLU A 127 1.02 -1.14 -5.59
CA GLU A 127 1.21 0.04 -6.42
C GLU A 127 1.42 1.33 -5.58
N PRO A 128 2.28 2.29 -6.03
CA PRO A 128 3.09 2.29 -7.26
C PRO A 128 4.31 1.37 -7.21
N ALA A 129 4.65 0.87 -6.04
CA ALA A 129 5.65 -0.16 -5.79
C ALA A 129 5.09 -1.16 -4.78
N ARG A 130 5.61 -2.38 -4.78
CA ARG A 130 5.22 -3.40 -3.80
C ARG A 130 5.54 -2.90 -2.40
N CYS A 131 4.54 -2.96 -1.51
CA CYS A 131 4.69 -2.64 -0.10
C CYS A 131 5.73 -3.55 0.57
N ASN A 132 6.56 -2.98 1.45
CA ASN A 132 7.50 -3.76 2.25
C ASN A 132 6.84 -4.44 3.45
N PHE A 133 5.56 -4.17 3.69
CA PHE A 133 4.79 -4.70 4.81
C PHE A 133 3.65 -5.60 4.32
N THR A 134 3.32 -6.60 5.11
CA THR A 134 2.27 -7.58 4.85
C THR A 134 1.06 -7.36 5.74
N TRP A 135 -0.08 -7.93 5.37
CA TRP A 135 -1.27 -7.90 6.21
C TRP A 135 -1.05 -8.56 7.58
N SER A 136 -0.20 -9.60 7.64
CA SER A 136 0.17 -10.28 8.88
C SER A 136 0.68 -9.33 9.95
N GLU A 137 1.52 -8.37 9.56
CA GLU A 137 2.16 -7.43 10.48
C GLU A 137 1.13 -6.46 11.09
N PHE A 138 0.18 -5.98 10.31
CA PHE A 138 -0.86 -5.06 10.79
C PHE A 138 -2.03 -5.76 11.48
N THR A 139 -2.29 -7.04 11.17
CA THR A 139 -3.43 -7.81 11.69
C THR A 139 -3.03 -8.88 12.72
N LYS A 140 -1.77 -8.88 13.13
CA LYS A 140 -1.21 -9.91 14.05
C LYS A 140 -1.48 -11.32 13.55
N GLY A 141 -0.94 -11.64 12.36
CA GLY A 141 -1.13 -12.96 11.74
C GLY A 141 -2.58 -13.25 11.33
N GLY A 142 -3.36 -12.23 10.99
CA GLY A 142 -4.77 -12.39 10.62
C GLY A 142 -5.73 -12.55 11.79
N THR A 143 -5.26 -12.49 13.04
CA THR A 143 -6.12 -12.66 14.23
C THR A 143 -6.89 -11.39 14.64
N ARG A 144 -6.54 -10.22 14.08
CA ARG A 144 -7.15 -8.93 14.38
C ARG A 144 -7.71 -8.32 13.11
N ILE A 145 -8.94 -8.70 12.79
CA ILE A 145 -9.61 -8.21 11.59
C ILE A 145 -10.23 -6.84 11.86
N PRO A 146 -9.98 -5.81 11.02
CA PRO A 146 -10.65 -4.52 11.09
C PRO A 146 -12.17 -4.67 11.09
N VAL A 147 -12.87 -3.89 11.92
CA VAL A 147 -14.33 -4.01 12.05
C VAL A 147 -15.10 -3.38 10.88
N ASN A 148 -14.45 -2.57 10.04
CA ASN A 148 -15.07 -1.94 8.87
C ASN A 148 -14.05 -1.52 7.81
N ALA A 149 -14.54 -1.19 6.61
CA ALA A 149 -13.74 -0.78 5.46
C ALA A 149 -12.89 0.49 5.72
N THR A 150 -13.40 1.44 6.49
CA THR A 150 -12.67 2.67 6.82
C THR A 150 -11.37 2.38 7.57
N ILE A 151 -11.41 1.43 8.50
CA ILE A 151 -10.21 1.02 9.25
C ILE A 151 -9.24 0.28 8.34
N THR A 152 -9.72 -0.61 7.46
CA THR A 152 -8.87 -1.28 6.45
C THR A 152 -8.16 -0.25 5.56
N GLN A 153 -8.87 0.76 5.07
CA GLN A 153 -8.29 1.83 4.25
C GLN A 153 -7.23 2.65 5.02
N ARG A 154 -7.45 2.89 6.31
CA ARG A 154 -6.46 3.57 7.16
C ARG A 154 -5.19 2.72 7.35
N LEU A 155 -5.31 1.40 7.46
CA LEU A 155 -4.15 0.50 7.48
C LEU A 155 -3.36 0.55 6.17
N VAL A 156 -4.03 0.61 5.02
CA VAL A 156 -3.35 0.81 3.72
C VAL A 156 -2.60 2.14 3.71
N LYS A 157 -3.25 3.22 4.17
CA LYS A 157 -2.59 4.54 4.27
C LYS A 157 -1.40 4.52 5.23
N LEU A 158 -1.53 3.85 6.37
CA LEU A 158 -0.45 3.68 7.35
C LEU A 158 0.71 2.89 6.75
N ALA A 159 0.45 1.79 6.05
CA ALA A 159 1.48 1.00 5.37
C ALA A 159 2.26 1.82 4.35
N ARG A 160 1.58 2.65 3.53
CA ARG A 160 2.23 3.59 2.60
C ARG A 160 3.12 4.59 3.33
N TYR A 161 2.64 5.13 4.43
CA TYR A 161 3.43 6.05 5.25
C TYR A 161 4.67 5.38 5.84
N MET A 162 4.52 4.13 6.32
CA MET A 162 5.61 3.35 6.89
C MET A 162 6.68 2.96 5.86
N ASP A 163 6.33 2.80 4.58
CA ASP A 163 7.33 2.66 3.52
C ASP A 163 8.18 3.94 3.36
N GLY A 164 7.58 5.11 3.48
CA GLY A 164 8.29 6.37 3.53
C GLY A 164 9.19 6.49 4.77
N VAL A 165 8.70 6.08 5.94
CA VAL A 165 9.48 5.99 7.18
C VAL A 165 10.67 5.06 7.01
N ARG A 166 10.47 3.87 6.43
CA ARG A 166 11.54 2.91 6.16
C ARG A 166 12.64 3.53 5.29
N LYS A 167 12.25 4.17 4.19
CA LYS A 167 13.18 4.87 3.30
C LYS A 167 13.95 5.98 4.04
N HIS A 168 13.26 6.78 4.85
CA HIS A 168 13.89 7.84 5.66
C HIS A 168 14.92 7.28 6.65
N LEU A 169 14.68 6.07 7.18
CA LEU A 169 15.57 5.37 8.10
C LEU A 169 16.67 4.54 7.40
N GLY A 170 16.90 4.76 6.09
CA GLY A 170 17.97 4.13 5.32
C GLY A 170 17.62 2.71 4.84
N ASP A 171 16.35 2.47 4.53
CA ASP A 171 15.80 1.20 4.02
C ASP A 171 16.02 -0.01 4.94
N ARG A 172 16.30 0.23 6.21
CA ARG A 172 16.46 -0.82 7.21
C ARG A 172 15.16 -1.58 7.43
N PRO A 173 15.20 -2.89 7.72
CA PRO A 173 14.02 -3.64 8.09
C PRO A 173 13.32 -3.04 9.31
N ILE A 174 12.03 -2.77 9.18
CA ILE A 174 11.15 -2.37 10.27
C ILE A 174 10.38 -3.59 10.73
N ARG A 175 10.32 -3.82 12.04
CA ARG A 175 9.56 -4.91 12.66
C ARG A 175 8.38 -4.35 13.43
N ILE A 176 7.17 -4.66 12.98
CA ILE A 176 5.94 -4.19 13.60
C ILE A 176 5.57 -5.10 14.77
N ASN A 177 5.52 -4.54 15.97
CA ASN A 177 5.07 -5.23 17.19
C ASN A 177 3.54 -5.27 17.26
N SER A 178 2.89 -4.17 16.86
CA SER A 178 1.44 -4.01 16.93
C SER A 178 0.94 -3.02 15.87
N GLY A 179 0.02 -3.46 15.03
CA GLY A 179 -0.78 -2.63 14.13
C GLY A 179 -2.18 -2.40 14.70
N TYR A 180 -3.22 -2.88 14.01
CA TYR A 180 -4.61 -2.78 14.43
C TYR A 180 -4.87 -3.54 15.75
N ARG A 181 -5.70 -2.96 16.60
CA ARG A 181 -6.25 -3.57 17.81
C ARG A 181 -7.76 -3.38 17.83
N ASP A 182 -8.50 -4.48 17.94
CA ASP A 182 -9.92 -4.39 18.27
C ASP A 182 -10.11 -3.89 19.72
N PRO A 183 -11.32 -3.38 20.08
CA PRO A 183 -11.56 -2.81 21.41
C PRO A 183 -11.30 -3.79 22.56
N ALA A 184 -11.57 -5.09 22.38
CA ALA A 184 -11.33 -6.10 23.41
C ALA A 184 -9.83 -6.33 23.63
N THR A 185 -9.07 -6.45 22.54
CA THR A 185 -7.61 -6.54 22.60
C THR A 185 -7.00 -5.28 23.22
N ASN A 186 -7.48 -4.08 22.85
CA ASN A 186 -6.98 -2.83 23.41
C ASN A 186 -7.18 -2.76 24.92
N ARG A 187 -8.35 -3.16 25.43
CA ARG A 187 -8.60 -3.24 26.88
C ARG A 187 -7.67 -4.24 27.58
N ARG A 188 -7.49 -5.43 26.99
CA ARG A 188 -6.65 -6.49 27.56
C ARG A 188 -5.19 -6.08 27.73
N VAL A 189 -4.66 -5.23 26.83
CA VAL A 189 -3.28 -4.73 26.91
C VAL A 189 -3.15 -3.41 27.65
N GLY A 190 -4.20 -2.93 28.31
CA GLY A 190 -4.18 -1.66 29.04
C GLY A 190 -4.07 -0.42 28.14
N GLY A 191 -4.46 -0.52 26.88
CA GLY A 191 -4.38 0.58 25.94
C GLY A 191 -5.35 1.72 26.26
N ALA A 192 -4.99 2.95 25.91
CA ALA A 192 -5.83 4.13 26.09
C ALA A 192 -7.24 3.94 25.50
N ARG A 193 -8.27 4.50 26.14
CA ARG A 193 -9.67 4.36 25.71
C ARG A 193 -9.91 4.84 24.26
N SER A 194 -9.17 5.87 23.82
CA SER A 194 -9.19 6.41 22.46
C SER A 194 -7.92 6.06 21.67
N SER A 195 -7.40 4.85 21.86
CA SER A 195 -6.17 4.39 21.20
C SER A 195 -6.29 4.45 19.68
N ARG A 196 -5.28 5.01 19.02
CA ARG A 196 -5.19 5.13 17.56
C ARG A 196 -5.03 3.76 16.88
N HIS A 197 -4.53 2.75 17.59
CA HIS A 197 -4.52 1.37 17.08
C HIS A 197 -5.93 0.84 16.75
N MET A 198 -6.96 1.27 17.51
CA MET A 198 -8.35 0.90 17.21
C MET A 198 -8.89 1.60 15.97
N SER A 199 -8.30 2.72 15.59
CA SER A 199 -8.65 3.46 14.38
C SER A 199 -7.93 2.98 13.12
N GLY A 200 -6.96 2.06 13.24
CA GLY A 200 -6.17 1.53 12.13
C GLY A 200 -5.12 2.49 11.58
N ASP A 201 -4.74 3.51 12.33
CA ASP A 201 -3.78 4.52 11.90
C ASP A 201 -2.60 4.69 12.87
N ALA A 202 -2.29 3.65 13.65
CA ALA A 202 -1.14 3.61 14.54
C ALA A 202 -0.37 2.30 14.45
N VAL A 203 0.92 2.39 14.73
CA VAL A 203 1.85 1.27 14.75
C VAL A 203 2.88 1.41 15.87
N ASP A 204 3.18 0.29 16.56
CA ASP A 204 4.31 0.15 17.46
C ASP A 204 5.36 -0.71 16.74
N PHE A 205 6.61 -0.25 16.64
CA PHE A 205 7.64 -0.92 15.86
C PHE A 205 9.06 -0.65 16.38
N TRP A 206 10.02 -1.41 15.89
CA TRP A 206 11.45 -1.15 16.04
C TRP A 206 12.18 -1.37 14.70
N VAL A 207 13.42 -0.93 14.60
CA VAL A 207 14.21 -0.95 13.37
C VAL A 207 15.47 -1.77 13.59
N GLU A 208 15.75 -2.73 12.72
CA GLU A 208 16.93 -3.57 12.83
C GLU A 208 18.23 -2.74 12.80
N GLY A 209 19.09 -3.00 13.76
CA GLY A 209 20.38 -2.31 13.88
C GLY A 209 20.28 -0.83 14.21
N MET A 210 19.16 -0.34 14.80
CA MET A 210 19.01 1.04 15.24
C MET A 210 18.38 1.08 16.64
N ALA A 211 18.97 1.85 17.55
CA ALA A 211 18.39 2.06 18.87
C ALA A 211 17.07 2.84 18.77
N VAL A 212 16.08 2.52 19.61
CA VAL A 212 14.77 3.20 19.60
C VAL A 212 14.88 4.70 19.81
N VAL A 213 15.86 5.16 20.55
CA VAL A 213 16.15 6.58 20.75
C VAL A 213 16.57 7.26 19.44
N ASP A 214 17.43 6.61 18.67
CA ASP A 214 17.88 7.12 17.37
C ASP A 214 16.74 7.15 16.36
N VAL A 215 15.90 6.11 16.36
CA VAL A 215 14.67 6.06 15.55
C VAL A 215 13.75 7.23 15.89
N PHE A 216 13.51 7.47 17.19
CA PHE A 216 12.68 8.57 17.67
C PHE A 216 13.22 9.94 17.19
N TYR A 217 14.51 10.24 17.38
CA TYR A 217 15.07 11.52 16.97
C TYR A 217 15.06 11.74 15.46
N LYS A 218 15.32 10.69 14.67
CA LYS A 218 15.20 10.77 13.21
C LYS A 218 13.75 11.05 12.78
N LEU A 219 12.78 10.42 13.42
CA LEU A 219 11.38 10.62 13.12
C LEU A 219 10.80 11.91 13.67
N LYS A 220 11.36 12.46 14.75
CA LYS A 220 10.95 13.76 15.30
C LYS A 220 11.01 14.87 14.25
N THR A 221 11.97 14.82 13.34
CA THR A 221 12.14 15.78 12.24
C THR A 221 11.42 15.39 10.95
N TYR A 222 11.03 14.15 10.79
CA TYR A 222 10.32 13.64 9.62
C TYR A 222 8.80 13.59 9.83
N HIS A 223 8.35 13.09 10.97
CA HIS A 223 6.95 12.95 11.36
C HIS A 223 6.46 14.21 12.08
N LEU A 224 6.27 15.28 11.32
CA LEU A 224 5.96 16.61 11.88
C LEU A 224 4.56 16.72 12.47
N ASN A 225 3.61 15.89 12.00
CA ASN A 225 2.23 15.84 12.47
C ASN A 225 1.93 14.44 13.03
N GLY A 226 0.84 14.33 13.80
CA GLY A 226 0.45 13.05 14.38
C GLY A 226 1.19 12.71 15.68
N GLY A 227 1.07 11.47 16.12
CA GLY A 227 1.65 10.98 17.36
C GLY A 227 2.99 10.30 17.17
N LEU A 228 3.98 10.61 18.00
CA LEU A 228 5.26 9.92 18.06
C LEU A 228 5.66 9.75 19.51
N ALA A 229 6.00 8.52 19.92
CA ALA A 229 6.42 8.23 21.27
C ALA A 229 7.48 7.13 21.30
N VAL A 230 8.22 7.06 22.38
CA VAL A 230 9.20 6.01 22.62
C VAL A 230 8.83 5.20 23.86
N GLY A 231 8.94 3.89 23.73
CA GLY A 231 8.73 2.91 24.77
C GLY A 231 9.96 2.03 25.00
N ASN A 232 9.83 1.07 25.88
CA ASN A 232 10.90 0.11 26.11
C ASN A 232 10.99 -0.87 24.91
N GLY A 233 11.98 -0.64 24.05
CA GLY A 233 12.24 -1.46 22.86
C GLY A 233 11.34 -1.20 21.66
N PHE A 234 10.55 -0.12 21.62
CA PHE A 234 9.74 0.24 20.47
C PHE A 234 9.52 1.76 20.33
N VAL A 235 9.14 2.17 19.12
CA VAL A 235 8.63 3.50 18.82
C VAL A 235 7.16 3.36 18.43
N HIS A 236 6.31 4.22 18.97
CA HIS A 236 4.94 4.39 18.53
C HIS A 236 4.86 5.52 17.50
N LEU A 237 4.13 5.29 16.43
CA LEU A 237 3.80 6.31 15.43
C LEU A 237 2.33 6.22 15.07
N ASP A 238 1.63 7.37 14.98
CA ASP A 238 0.26 7.41 14.49
C ASP A 238 -0.03 8.60 13.59
N LEU A 239 -1.01 8.45 12.72
CA LEU A 239 -1.44 9.44 11.74
C LEU A 239 -2.67 10.24 12.20
N ARG A 240 -2.80 10.51 13.52
CA ARG A 240 -3.88 11.36 14.02
C ARG A 240 -3.86 12.75 13.36
N PRO A 241 -5.00 13.35 13.06
CA PRO A 241 -5.05 14.75 12.62
C PRO A 241 -4.72 15.70 13.77
N GLY A 242 -4.32 16.93 13.43
CA GLY A 242 -4.07 18.01 14.37
C GLY A 242 -2.58 18.18 14.70
N PRO A 243 -2.27 18.94 15.77
CA PRO A 243 -0.89 19.25 16.15
C PRO A 243 -0.14 17.98 16.57
N PRO A 244 1.21 18.01 16.50
CA PRO A 244 2.02 16.87 16.91
C PRO A 244 1.81 16.52 18.38
N ALA A 245 1.71 15.21 18.67
CA ALA A 245 1.68 14.68 20.03
C ALA A 245 2.96 13.87 20.29
N ARG A 246 3.64 14.19 21.37
CA ARG A 246 4.90 13.54 21.76
C ARG A 246 4.79 13.09 23.21
N TRP A 247 5.17 11.83 23.48
CA TRP A 247 5.15 11.30 24.87
C TRP A 247 6.12 10.14 25.07
N LEU A 248 6.31 9.79 26.34
CA LEU A 248 7.05 8.62 26.78
C LEU A 248 6.09 7.55 27.28
N TYR A 249 6.36 6.31 26.94
CA TYR A 249 5.71 5.18 27.60
C TYR A 249 6.45 4.86 28.90
N PRO A 250 5.76 4.37 29.94
CA PRO A 250 6.40 3.91 31.19
C PRO A 250 7.50 2.89 30.89
N GLY A 251 8.66 3.06 31.53
CA GLY A 251 9.83 2.20 31.33
C GLY A 251 10.60 2.41 30.04
N GLY A 252 10.19 3.35 29.20
CA GLY A 252 10.94 3.75 28.01
C GLY A 252 12.13 4.65 28.33
N PRO A 253 13.06 4.81 27.40
CA PRO A 253 14.20 5.71 27.57
C PRO A 253 13.74 7.17 27.64
N GLN A 254 14.52 7.98 28.38
CA GLN A 254 14.30 9.43 28.43
C GLN A 254 14.83 10.06 27.14
N VAL A 255 14.01 10.90 26.50
CA VAL A 255 14.35 11.67 25.31
C VAL A 255 13.78 13.08 25.39
N ASP A 256 14.41 14.01 24.69
CA ASP A 256 13.82 15.34 24.47
C ASP A 256 12.66 15.23 23.47
N LEU A 257 11.45 15.52 23.95
CA LEU A 257 10.23 15.38 23.17
C LEU A 257 10.02 16.49 22.12
N TRP A 258 10.62 17.70 22.33
CA TRP A 258 10.38 18.89 21.51
C TRP A 258 11.65 19.51 20.93
#